data_af2b97bea539128f69164d766d7ddcc0
#
_entry.id   af2b97bea539128f69164d766d7ddcc0
#
_cell.length_a   1.000
_cell.length_b   1.000
_cell.length_c   1.000
_cell.angle_alpha   90.00
_cell.angle_beta   90.00
_cell.angle_gamma   90.00
#
_symmetry.space_group_name_H-M   'P 1'
#
loop_
_entity.id
_entity.type
_entity.pdbx_description
1 polymer ?
#
loop_
_entity_poly.entity_id
_entity_poly.type
_entity_poly.pdbx_seq_one_letter_code
_entity_poly.pdbx_strand_id
1 'polypeptide(L)'
;MSIKFDKNEVKNVWLEVRDRDEQDFTISAGTYVVLREGKSVQAPRSYAIDNHRVYGLVDSGATGFESGITYEVRFSVHIESETYIESVYIEVK
;
A
#
# COMPACT_ATOMS: atom_id res chain seq x y z
N MET A 1 13.58 0.80 -3.52
CA MET A 1 13.65 1.90 -2.52
C MET A 1 12.53 1.74 -1.52
N SER A 2 12.81 1.88 -0.25
CA SER A 2 11.78 1.78 0.78
C SER A 2 11.50 3.14 1.42
N ILE A 3 10.25 3.31 1.86
CA ILE A 3 9.82 4.50 2.59
C ILE A 3 10.18 4.31 4.05
N LYS A 4 10.81 5.29 4.66
CA LYS A 4 11.23 5.22 6.06
C LYS A 4 10.11 5.66 6.98
N PHE A 5 9.82 4.83 7.98
CA PHE A 5 8.89 5.15 9.06
C PHE A 5 9.66 5.18 10.37
N ASP A 6 9.36 6.16 11.21
CA ASP A 6 9.76 6.09 12.61
C ASP A 6 8.78 5.17 13.33
N LYS A 7 9.19 4.56 14.43
CA LYS A 7 8.28 3.75 15.25
C LYS A 7 7.19 4.66 15.83
N ASN A 8 5.95 4.20 15.81
CA ASN A 8 4.75 4.95 16.23
C ASN A 8 4.38 6.11 15.29
N GLU A 9 4.83 6.06 14.05
CA GLU A 9 4.44 7.05 13.05
C GLU A 9 3.22 6.57 12.26
N VAL A 10 2.30 7.50 11.98
CA VAL A 10 1.11 7.24 11.17
C VAL A 10 1.18 8.13 9.94
N LYS A 11 1.24 7.53 8.77
CA LYS A 11 1.20 8.30 7.52
C LYS A 11 0.70 7.46 6.36
N ASN A 12 0.27 8.13 5.30
CA ASN A 12 -0.15 7.46 4.08
C ASN A 12 1.05 7.01 3.26
N VAL A 13 0.94 5.79 2.77
CA VAL A 13 1.80 5.24 1.73
C VAL A 13 0.98 5.28 0.44
N TRP A 14 1.56 5.70 -0.66
CA TRP A 14 0.82 5.84 -1.89
C TRP A 14 1.55 5.25 -3.08
N LEU A 15 0.76 4.91 -4.09
CA LEU A 15 1.23 4.33 -5.34
C LEU A 15 0.57 5.08 -6.49
N GLU A 16 1.36 5.51 -7.46
CA GLU A 16 0.82 6.07 -8.70
C GLU A 16 0.60 4.94 -9.69
N VAL A 17 -0.63 4.83 -10.16
CA VAL A 17 -1.02 3.79 -11.11
C VAL A 17 -0.95 4.36 -12.51
N ARG A 18 -0.28 3.64 -13.42
CA ARG A 18 -0.14 4.05 -14.81
C ARG A 18 -0.71 2.98 -15.74
N ASP A 19 -1.50 3.43 -16.71
CA ASP A 19 -1.96 2.56 -17.77
C ASP A 19 -0.85 2.42 -18.82
N ARG A 20 -0.63 1.21 -19.30
CA ARG A 20 0.37 0.92 -20.33
C ARG A 20 0.05 1.60 -21.65
N ASP A 21 -1.23 1.82 -21.93
CA ASP A 21 -1.69 2.41 -23.19
C ASP A 21 -1.85 3.93 -23.12
N GLU A 22 -1.43 4.54 -22.02
CA GLU A 22 -1.50 5.98 -21.78
C GLU A 22 -2.92 6.55 -21.96
N GLN A 23 -3.92 5.72 -21.78
CA GLN A 23 -5.32 6.13 -21.85
C GLN A 23 -5.85 6.53 -20.49
N ASP A 24 -6.85 7.38 -20.46
CA ASP A 24 -7.55 7.70 -19.23
C ASP A 24 -8.23 6.46 -18.69
N PHE A 25 -8.14 6.29 -17.39
CA PHE A 25 -8.77 5.19 -16.70
C PHE A 25 -9.26 5.65 -15.33
N THR A 26 -10.21 4.90 -14.79
CA THR A 26 -10.77 5.16 -13.47
C THR A 26 -10.45 4.00 -12.55
N ILE A 27 -9.88 4.31 -11.39
CA ILE A 27 -9.57 3.31 -10.38
C ILE A 27 -10.83 3.06 -9.55
N SER A 28 -11.21 1.80 -9.42
CA SER A 28 -12.33 1.38 -8.58
C SER A 28 -11.86 1.04 -7.18
N ALA A 29 -12.80 0.91 -6.25
CA ALA A 29 -12.50 0.53 -4.87
C ALA A 29 -11.75 -0.80 -4.82
N GLY A 30 -10.77 -0.88 -3.95
CA GLY A 30 -9.98 -2.08 -3.73
C GLY A 30 -9.31 -2.03 -2.37
N THR A 31 -8.32 -2.89 -2.15
CA THR A 31 -7.72 -3.06 -0.85
C THR A 31 -6.21 -2.99 -0.87
N TYR A 32 -5.63 -2.79 0.30
CA TYR A 32 -4.21 -2.97 0.54
C TYR A 32 -4.00 -3.79 1.80
N VAL A 33 -2.88 -4.48 1.87
CA VAL A 33 -2.51 -5.29 3.03
C VAL A 33 -1.02 -5.07 3.32
N VAL A 34 -0.66 -5.11 4.58
CA VAL A 34 0.74 -5.01 5.00
C VAL A 34 1.25 -6.41 5.34
N LEU A 35 2.38 -6.76 4.77
CA LEU A 35 2.96 -8.10 4.89
C LEU A 35 4.38 -8.02 5.45
N ARG A 36 4.71 -8.99 6.30
CA ARG A 36 6.07 -9.24 6.76
C ARG A 36 6.45 -10.65 6.33
N GLU A 37 7.47 -10.76 5.46
CA GLU A 37 7.93 -12.05 4.94
C GLU A 37 6.78 -12.87 4.32
N GLY A 38 5.89 -12.18 3.58
CA GLY A 38 4.75 -12.82 2.93
C GLY A 38 3.55 -13.09 3.82
N LYS A 39 3.64 -12.75 5.12
CA LYS A 39 2.54 -12.97 6.06
C LYS A 39 1.88 -11.65 6.43
N SER A 40 0.56 -11.63 6.42
CA SER A 40 -0.23 -10.46 6.76
C SER A 40 -0.05 -10.09 8.23
N VAL A 41 0.29 -8.82 8.51
CA VAL A 41 0.39 -8.32 9.89
C VAL A 41 -0.87 -7.59 10.33
N GLN A 42 -1.79 -7.36 9.42
CA GLN A 42 -3.11 -6.79 9.73
C GLN A 42 -4.10 -7.20 8.65
N ALA A 43 -5.40 -7.08 8.95
CA ALA A 43 -6.45 -7.38 7.97
C ALA A 43 -6.37 -6.41 6.78
N PRO A 44 -6.76 -6.84 5.57
CA PRO A 44 -6.84 -5.92 4.43
C PRO A 44 -7.75 -4.74 4.70
N ARG A 45 -7.38 -3.58 4.18
CA ARG A 45 -8.15 -2.34 4.33
C ARG A 45 -8.40 -1.71 2.97
N SER A 46 -9.44 -0.92 2.86
CA SER A 46 -9.75 -0.19 1.62
C SER A 46 -8.75 0.94 1.43
N TYR A 47 -8.22 1.06 0.21
CA TYR A 47 -7.39 2.21 -0.13
C TYR A 47 -8.26 3.43 -0.44
N ALA A 48 -7.67 4.61 -0.30
CA ALA A 48 -8.27 5.86 -0.77
C ALA A 48 -7.79 6.13 -2.19
N ILE A 49 -8.60 6.81 -2.99
CA ILE A 49 -8.29 7.11 -4.39
C ILE A 49 -8.23 8.62 -4.57
N ASP A 50 -7.17 9.08 -5.25
CA ASP A 50 -7.07 10.46 -5.72
C ASP A 50 -6.55 10.42 -7.15
N ASN A 51 -7.46 10.57 -8.11
CA ASN A 51 -7.17 10.50 -9.54
C ASN A 51 -6.50 9.14 -9.90
N HIS A 52 -5.21 9.14 -10.20
CA HIS A 52 -4.47 7.92 -10.56
C HIS A 52 -3.59 7.42 -9.42
N ARG A 53 -3.84 7.85 -8.19
CA ARG A 53 -3.11 7.41 -7.00
C ARG A 53 -4.00 6.68 -6.03
N VAL A 54 -3.44 5.65 -5.41
CA VAL A 54 -4.09 4.93 -4.32
C VAL A 54 -3.26 5.12 -3.06
N TYR A 55 -3.95 5.31 -1.94
CA TYR A 55 -3.32 5.62 -0.65
C TYR A 55 -3.72 4.61 0.40
N GLY A 56 -2.76 4.15 1.17
CA GLY A 56 -3.01 3.30 2.32
C GLY A 56 -2.42 3.93 3.58
N LEU A 57 -3.23 4.11 4.61
CA LEU A 57 -2.76 4.61 5.89
C LEU A 57 -2.04 3.49 6.62
N VAL A 58 -0.82 3.74 7.08
CA VAL A 58 -0.03 2.78 7.83
C VAL A 58 0.37 3.39 9.17
N ASP A 59 0.15 2.64 10.24
CA ASP A 59 0.49 3.02 11.62
C ASP A 59 1.59 2.08 12.11
N SER A 60 2.82 2.56 12.14
CA SER A 60 3.96 1.74 12.59
C SER A 60 3.97 1.48 14.09
N GLY A 61 3.06 2.10 14.84
CA GLY A 61 2.86 1.82 16.26
C GLY A 61 1.88 0.70 16.54
N ALA A 62 1.17 0.22 15.50
CA ALA A 62 0.19 -0.85 15.66
C ALA A 62 0.88 -2.20 15.94
N THR A 63 0.08 -3.13 16.48
CA THR A 63 0.54 -4.50 16.73
C THR A 63 1.02 -5.15 15.42
N GLY A 64 2.15 -5.83 15.46
CA GLY A 64 2.74 -6.48 14.29
C GLY A 64 3.88 -5.71 13.67
N PHE A 65 4.08 -4.45 14.03
CA PHE A 65 5.19 -3.64 13.52
C PHE A 65 6.35 -3.60 14.52
N GLU A 66 7.54 -3.91 14.04
CA GLU A 66 8.76 -3.92 14.85
C GLU A 66 9.84 -3.05 14.21
N SER A 67 10.66 -2.42 15.05
CA SER A 67 11.80 -1.63 14.60
C SER A 67 12.83 -2.51 13.90
N GLY A 68 13.43 -1.98 12.84
CA GLY A 68 14.46 -2.69 12.08
C GLY A 68 13.93 -3.65 11.02
N ILE A 69 12.62 -3.70 10.82
CA ILE A 69 11.98 -4.63 9.89
C ILE A 69 11.46 -3.88 8.67
N THR A 70 11.55 -4.53 7.51
CA THR A 70 10.98 -4.05 6.26
C THR A 70 9.67 -4.78 6.00
N TYR A 71 8.63 -4.02 5.66
CA TYR A 71 7.30 -4.53 5.36
C TYR A 71 6.94 -4.23 3.92
N GLU A 72 6.12 -5.10 3.35
CA GLU A 72 5.54 -4.88 2.01
C GLU A 72 4.12 -4.36 2.17
N VAL A 73 3.80 -3.23 1.53
CA VAL A 73 2.43 -2.74 1.43
C VAL A 73 1.94 -3.11 0.04
N ARG A 74 1.09 -4.11 -0.03
CA ARG A 74 0.61 -4.68 -1.29
C ARG A 74 -0.78 -4.15 -1.59
N PHE A 75 -0.91 -3.49 -2.73
CA PHE A 75 -2.18 -2.95 -3.20
C PHE A 75 -2.78 -3.87 -4.25
N SER A 76 -4.07 -4.19 -4.08
CA SER A 76 -4.86 -4.88 -5.10
C SER A 76 -5.72 -3.82 -5.76
N VAL A 77 -5.23 -3.29 -6.87
CA VAL A 77 -5.83 -2.15 -7.58
C VAL A 77 -6.78 -2.66 -8.65
N HIS A 78 -8.02 -2.18 -8.62
CA HIS A 78 -9.03 -2.54 -9.61
C HIS A 78 -9.24 -1.41 -10.61
N ILE A 79 -9.06 -1.74 -11.89
CA ILE A 79 -9.31 -0.83 -13.00
C ILE A 79 -10.20 -1.57 -13.97
N GLU A 80 -11.45 -1.11 -14.11
CA GLU A 80 -12.47 -1.78 -14.93
C GLU A 80 -12.66 -3.23 -14.47
N SER A 81 -12.44 -4.21 -15.36
CA SER A 81 -12.58 -5.63 -15.02
C SER A 81 -11.25 -6.29 -14.62
N GLU A 82 -10.17 -5.51 -14.54
CA GLU A 82 -8.85 -6.05 -14.28
C GLU A 82 -8.38 -5.71 -12.86
N THR A 83 -7.55 -6.59 -12.30
CA THR A 83 -6.93 -6.39 -11.00
C THR A 83 -5.41 -6.42 -11.17
N TYR A 84 -4.76 -5.39 -10.64
CA TYR A 84 -3.31 -5.27 -10.67
C TYR A 84 -2.77 -5.34 -9.25
N ILE A 85 -1.71 -6.11 -9.06
CA ILE A 85 -1.03 -6.23 -7.77
C ILE A 85 0.26 -5.43 -7.84
N GLU A 86 0.35 -4.42 -7.00
CA GLU A 86 1.52 -3.55 -6.92
C GLU A 86 1.90 -3.34 -5.47
N SER A 87 3.19 -3.24 -5.21
CA SER A 87 3.69 -3.12 -3.84
C SER A 87 4.64 -1.95 -3.69
N VAL A 88 4.59 -1.34 -2.51
CA VAL A 88 5.63 -0.45 -2.04
C VAL A 88 6.19 -1.03 -0.74
N TYR A 89 7.42 -0.68 -0.40
CA TYR A 89 8.08 -1.22 0.78
C TYR A 89 8.32 -0.11 1.79
N ILE A 90 8.14 -0.44 3.06
CA ILE A 90 8.40 0.48 4.16
C ILE A 90 9.41 -0.16 5.11
N GLU A 91 10.27 0.67 5.69
CA GLU A 91 11.23 0.25 6.70
C GLU A 91 10.94 0.99 7.99
N VAL A 92 10.70 0.26 9.06
CA VAL A 92 10.46 0.83 10.39
C VAL A 92 11.81 0.94 11.11
N LYS A 93 12.15 2.14 11.51
CA LYS A 93 13.41 2.41 12.22
C LYS A 93 13.36 2.00 13.68
#